data_36ce58e28f3457b482e4deeec6fbaa0f
#
_entry.id   36ce58e28f3457b482e4deeec6fbaa0f
#
_cell.length_a   1.000
_cell.length_b   1.000
_cell.length_c   1.000
_cell.angle_alpha   90.00
_cell.angle_beta   90.00
_cell.angle_gamma   90.00
#
_symmetry.space_group_name_H-M   'P 1'
#
loop_
_entity.id
_entity.type
_entity.pdbx_description
1 polymer ?
#
loop_
_entity_poly.entity_id
_entity_poly.type
_entity_poly.pdbx_seq_one_letter_code
_entity_poly.pdbx_strand_id
1 'polypeptide(L)'
;METGDQPETKEVRDLDTLGVINTANYFKKEKKFPSGRSIKSAPEFFIGGADTPFEIDDKFDCANLIKKIEQGVNFFQTQYAFDAQILKKYMDRLKKFNITKKAYYLVGLGVIKSAKSAKWMNKNLFGINIPDSIIQRLEDSTNESKEGIKICIELIEKYQEIEGVHGIHLMGYKQEKEIASVISHFK
;
A
#
# COMPACT_ATOMS: atom_id res chain seq x y z
N MET A 1 15.20 -6.87 7.93
CA MET A 1 13.76 -6.94 8.26
C MET A 1 13.66 -7.93 9.41
N GLU A 2 13.07 -7.53 10.51
CA GLU A 2 12.94 -8.41 11.66
C GLU A 2 11.89 -9.51 11.38
N THR A 3 12.10 -10.70 11.92
CA THR A 3 11.25 -11.88 11.71
C THR A 3 9.92 -11.84 12.47
N GLY A 4 9.43 -10.64 12.80
CA GLY A 4 8.19 -10.42 13.57
C GLY A 4 8.40 -10.56 15.08
N ASP A 5 7.31 -10.83 15.79
CA ASP A 5 7.24 -10.89 17.26
C ASP A 5 7.57 -12.27 17.84
N GLN A 6 7.96 -13.21 16.99
CA GLN A 6 8.32 -14.58 17.41
C GLN A 6 9.83 -14.77 17.39
N PRO A 7 10.50 -14.82 18.55
CA PRO A 7 11.98 -14.85 18.65
C PRO A 7 12.63 -16.08 17.99
N GLU A 8 11.88 -17.16 17.83
CA GLU A 8 12.37 -18.41 17.27
C GLU A 8 12.25 -18.50 15.73
N THR A 9 11.59 -17.52 15.12
CA THR A 9 11.37 -17.49 13.67
C THR A 9 12.68 -17.18 12.95
N LYS A 10 13.04 -18.02 11.98
CA LYS A 10 14.19 -17.79 11.11
C LYS A 10 13.71 -17.30 9.74
N GLU A 11 14.38 -16.28 9.22
CA GLU A 11 14.13 -15.87 7.85
C GLU A 11 14.58 -16.95 6.85
N VAL A 12 13.72 -17.23 5.88
CA VAL A 12 14.05 -18.03 4.70
C VAL A 12 14.23 -17.06 3.53
N ARG A 13 15.45 -16.95 3.04
CA ARG A 13 15.83 -15.97 1.99
C ARG A 13 16.24 -16.64 0.69
N ASP A 14 15.61 -17.74 0.34
CA ASP A 14 15.88 -18.44 -0.91
C ASP A 14 15.47 -17.60 -2.14
N LEU A 15 14.47 -16.75 -1.97
CA LEU A 15 14.00 -15.80 -2.97
C LEU A 15 13.90 -14.40 -2.38
N ASP A 16 14.33 -13.42 -3.15
CA ASP A 16 13.99 -12.01 -2.90
C ASP A 16 12.58 -11.67 -3.44
N THR A 17 12.16 -10.43 -3.29
CA THR A 17 10.84 -9.96 -3.75
C THR A 17 10.64 -10.21 -5.26
N LEU A 18 11.65 -9.92 -6.08
CA LEU A 18 11.57 -10.12 -7.53
C LEU A 18 11.52 -11.62 -7.87
N GLY A 19 12.29 -12.44 -7.17
CA GLY A 19 12.29 -13.90 -7.32
C GLY A 19 10.94 -14.51 -7.00
N VAL A 20 10.25 -14.05 -5.94
CA VAL A 20 8.89 -14.52 -5.59
C VAL A 20 7.89 -14.15 -6.68
N ILE A 21 7.90 -12.88 -7.14
CA ILE A 21 7.02 -12.41 -8.21
C ILE A 21 7.25 -13.20 -9.50
N ASN A 22 8.52 -13.35 -9.90
CA ASN A 22 8.89 -14.10 -11.09
C ASN A 22 8.45 -15.58 -11.00
N THR A 23 8.65 -16.22 -9.86
CA THR A 23 8.23 -17.61 -9.64
C THR A 23 6.72 -17.77 -9.77
N ALA A 24 5.93 -16.87 -9.18
CA ALA A 24 4.48 -16.87 -9.32
C ALA A 24 4.03 -16.68 -10.79
N ASN A 25 4.68 -15.75 -11.50
CA ASN A 25 4.42 -15.51 -12.92
C ASN A 25 4.85 -16.70 -13.80
N TYR A 26 5.97 -17.35 -13.46
CA TYR A 26 6.44 -18.56 -14.12
C TYR A 26 5.40 -19.69 -14.01
N PHE A 27 4.85 -19.96 -12.82
CA PHE A 27 3.81 -20.98 -12.65
C PHE A 27 2.58 -20.72 -13.52
N LYS A 28 2.18 -19.46 -13.64
CA LYS A 28 1.06 -19.04 -14.47
C LYS A 28 1.34 -19.24 -15.96
N LYS A 29 2.53 -18.81 -16.44
CA LYS A 29 2.89 -18.81 -17.87
C LYS A 29 3.32 -20.17 -18.37
N GLU A 30 4.28 -20.78 -17.69
CA GLU A 30 4.91 -22.01 -18.13
C GLU A 30 4.14 -23.27 -17.73
N LYS A 31 3.23 -23.15 -16.76
CA LYS A 31 2.45 -24.24 -16.20
C LYS A 31 3.31 -25.40 -15.70
N LYS A 32 4.51 -25.07 -15.19
CA LYS A 32 5.53 -26.00 -14.69
C LYS A 32 6.11 -25.51 -13.36
N PHE A 33 6.60 -26.46 -12.57
CA PHE A 33 7.48 -26.18 -11.44
C PHE A 33 8.90 -25.85 -11.94
N PRO A 34 9.76 -25.17 -11.15
CA PRO A 34 11.16 -24.94 -11.52
C PRO A 34 11.94 -26.22 -11.82
N SER A 35 11.51 -27.36 -11.27
CA SER A 35 12.04 -28.69 -11.58
C SER A 35 11.69 -29.23 -12.97
N GLY A 36 10.91 -28.48 -13.77
CA GLY A 36 10.42 -28.90 -15.09
C GLY A 36 9.13 -29.74 -15.07
N ARG A 37 8.67 -30.20 -13.88
CA ARG A 37 7.44 -30.99 -13.75
C ARG A 37 6.21 -30.16 -14.06
N SER A 38 5.30 -30.68 -14.89
CA SER A 38 4.05 -30.02 -15.24
C SER A 38 3.09 -29.89 -14.06
N ILE A 39 2.36 -28.78 -14.03
CA ILE A 39 1.30 -28.48 -13.07
C ILE A 39 -0.02 -28.83 -13.74
N LYS A 40 -0.79 -29.78 -13.16
CA LYS A 40 -2.09 -30.23 -13.73
C LYS A 40 -3.12 -29.11 -13.81
N SER A 41 -3.19 -28.28 -12.76
CA SER A 41 -4.08 -27.10 -12.67
C SER A 41 -3.22 -25.92 -12.36
N ALA A 42 -2.71 -25.23 -13.40
CA ALA A 42 -1.86 -24.08 -13.24
C ALA A 42 -2.67 -22.91 -12.64
N PRO A 43 -2.07 -22.16 -11.69
CA PRO A 43 -2.76 -21.03 -11.08
C PRO A 43 -2.88 -19.86 -12.07
N GLU A 44 -3.99 -19.13 -11.98
CA GLU A 44 -4.18 -17.88 -12.72
C GLU A 44 -4.03 -16.69 -11.77
N PHE A 45 -2.83 -16.49 -11.25
CA PHE A 45 -2.57 -15.41 -10.30
C PHE A 45 -2.79 -14.03 -10.91
N PHE A 46 -3.46 -13.15 -10.15
CA PHE A 46 -3.40 -11.72 -10.31
C PHE A 46 -2.43 -11.18 -9.25
N ILE A 47 -1.19 -10.88 -9.67
CA ILE A 47 -0.06 -10.71 -8.78
C ILE A 47 -0.03 -9.29 -8.23
N GLY A 48 -0.07 -9.16 -6.90
CA GLY A 48 0.12 -7.89 -6.20
C GLY A 48 1.56 -7.66 -5.79
N GLY A 49 1.97 -6.41 -5.79
CA GLY A 49 3.23 -5.94 -5.24
C GLY A 49 3.01 -4.90 -4.14
N ALA A 50 3.93 -4.84 -3.18
CA ALA A 50 3.94 -3.77 -2.19
C ALA A 50 4.67 -2.53 -2.71
N ASP A 51 4.18 -1.35 -2.34
CA ASP A 51 4.80 -0.06 -2.59
C ASP A 51 4.65 0.86 -1.38
N THR A 52 5.46 1.90 -1.31
CA THR A 52 5.41 2.89 -0.23
C THR A 52 5.54 4.27 -0.84
N PRO A 53 4.44 5.04 -0.98
CA PRO A 53 4.52 6.43 -1.41
C PRO A 53 5.32 7.26 -0.39
N PHE A 54 6.25 8.06 -0.88
CA PHE A 54 7.09 8.93 -0.06
C PHE A 54 7.35 10.26 -0.77
N GLU A 55 7.93 11.20 -0.07
CA GLU A 55 8.35 12.45 -0.67
C GLU A 55 9.53 12.20 -1.62
N ILE A 56 9.26 12.36 -2.92
CA ILE A 56 10.23 12.09 -3.99
C ILE A 56 11.00 13.35 -4.39
N ASP A 57 12.23 13.16 -4.82
CA ASP A 57 13.04 14.15 -5.53
C ASP A 57 13.02 13.94 -7.06
N ASP A 58 13.73 14.79 -7.77
CA ASP A 58 13.81 14.71 -9.25
C ASP A 58 14.60 13.50 -9.76
N LYS A 59 15.35 12.82 -8.91
CA LYS A 59 16.16 11.64 -9.25
C LYS A 59 15.39 10.33 -9.13
N PHE A 60 14.18 10.35 -8.53
CA PHE A 60 13.38 9.15 -8.38
C PHE A 60 12.94 8.62 -9.76
N ASP A 61 13.49 7.49 -10.17
CA ASP A 61 13.38 6.89 -11.51
C ASP A 61 12.37 5.74 -11.59
N CYS A 62 11.70 5.40 -10.49
CA CYS A 62 10.76 4.29 -10.40
C CYS A 62 11.33 2.90 -10.75
N ALA A 63 12.66 2.74 -10.82
CA ALA A 63 13.31 1.53 -11.33
C ALA A 63 12.85 0.24 -10.64
N ASN A 64 12.63 0.28 -9.32
CA ASN A 64 12.18 -0.89 -8.57
C ASN A 64 10.74 -1.30 -8.93
N LEU A 65 9.85 -0.33 -9.15
CA LEU A 65 8.46 -0.59 -9.56
C LEU A 65 8.41 -1.13 -10.99
N ILE A 66 9.23 -0.58 -11.87
CA ILE A 66 9.36 -1.06 -13.25
C ILE A 66 9.78 -2.53 -13.25
N LYS A 67 10.82 -2.89 -12.50
CA LYS A 67 11.29 -4.29 -12.36
C LYS A 67 10.19 -5.21 -11.84
N LYS A 68 9.41 -4.79 -10.83
CA LYS A 68 8.29 -5.58 -10.30
C LYS A 68 7.23 -5.83 -11.39
N ILE A 69 6.89 -4.83 -12.19
CA ILE A 69 5.92 -4.96 -13.29
C ILE A 69 6.46 -5.91 -14.37
N GLU A 70 7.73 -5.78 -14.76
CA GLU A 70 8.37 -6.67 -15.72
C GLU A 70 8.37 -8.13 -15.27
N GLN A 71 8.47 -8.37 -13.96
CA GLN A 71 8.36 -9.72 -13.38
C GLN A 71 6.90 -10.21 -13.28
N GLY A 72 5.89 -9.37 -13.51
CA GLY A 72 4.50 -9.80 -13.61
C GLY A 72 3.53 -9.22 -12.60
N VAL A 73 3.91 -8.17 -11.86
CA VAL A 73 2.98 -7.45 -10.98
C VAL A 73 1.86 -6.80 -11.80
N ASN A 74 0.62 -7.02 -11.38
CA ASN A 74 -0.58 -6.48 -11.99
C ASN A 74 -1.16 -5.29 -11.20
N PHE A 75 -0.93 -5.25 -9.89
CA PHE A 75 -1.36 -4.15 -9.04
C PHE A 75 -0.41 -3.94 -7.87
N PHE A 76 -0.46 -2.74 -7.31
CA PHE A 76 0.24 -2.39 -6.08
C PHE A 76 -0.74 -2.09 -4.96
N GLN A 77 -0.46 -2.62 -3.77
CA GLN A 77 -1.04 -2.15 -2.52
C GLN A 77 0.02 -1.34 -1.79
N THR A 78 -0.32 -0.09 -1.42
CA THR A 78 0.67 0.76 -0.79
C THR A 78 0.61 0.69 0.73
N GLN A 79 1.70 1.13 1.37
CA GLN A 79 1.70 1.50 2.78
C GLN A 79 0.70 2.65 2.99
N TYR A 80 0.36 2.95 4.25
CA TYR A 80 -0.48 4.09 4.59
C TYR A 80 0.04 5.39 3.98
N ALA A 81 -0.82 6.11 3.30
CA ALA A 81 -0.56 7.44 2.78
C ALA A 81 -1.56 8.41 3.41
N PHE A 82 -1.10 9.32 4.27
CA PHE A 82 -1.94 10.30 4.95
C PHE A 82 -1.71 11.73 4.44
N ASP A 83 -0.73 11.93 3.58
CA ASP A 83 -0.44 13.21 2.95
C ASP A 83 -0.84 13.19 1.47
N ALA A 84 -1.94 13.90 1.17
CA ALA A 84 -2.47 13.96 -0.20
C ALA A 84 -1.53 14.69 -1.18
N GLN A 85 -0.70 15.62 -0.70
CA GLN A 85 0.24 16.35 -1.58
C GLN A 85 1.43 15.45 -1.95
N ILE A 86 1.95 14.72 -0.98
CA ILE A 86 3.01 13.73 -1.22
C ILE A 86 2.49 12.67 -2.18
N LEU A 87 1.31 12.10 -1.91
CA LEU A 87 0.70 11.09 -2.77
C LEU A 87 0.53 11.61 -4.20
N LYS A 88 -0.01 12.82 -4.37
CA LYS A 88 -0.22 13.41 -5.69
C LYS A 88 1.09 13.54 -6.46
N LYS A 89 2.13 14.09 -5.85
CA LYS A 89 3.46 14.23 -6.47
C LYS A 89 4.03 12.86 -6.88
N TYR A 90 3.87 11.88 -6.00
CA TYR A 90 4.29 10.50 -6.24
C TYR A 90 3.57 9.91 -7.44
N MET A 91 2.24 9.96 -7.47
CA MET A 91 1.43 9.44 -8.59
C MET A 91 1.72 10.16 -9.91
N ASP A 92 1.91 11.48 -9.89
CA ASP A 92 2.33 12.26 -11.07
C ASP A 92 3.69 11.75 -11.63
N ARG A 93 4.62 11.35 -10.76
CA ARG A 93 5.89 10.73 -11.17
C ARG A 93 5.67 9.35 -11.78
N LEU A 94 4.89 8.49 -11.14
CA LEU A 94 4.57 7.16 -11.67
C LEU A 94 3.92 7.23 -13.06
N LYS A 95 3.07 8.22 -13.26
CA LYS A 95 2.43 8.49 -14.54
C LYS A 95 3.44 8.86 -15.63
N LYS A 96 4.44 9.72 -15.33
CA LYS A 96 5.53 10.06 -16.27
C LYS A 96 6.30 8.83 -16.75
N PHE A 97 6.44 7.81 -15.89
CA PHE A 97 7.06 6.53 -16.25
C PHE A 97 6.07 5.48 -16.78
N ASN A 98 4.83 5.86 -17.08
CA ASN A 98 3.75 4.99 -17.54
C ASN A 98 3.44 3.80 -16.63
N ILE A 99 3.76 3.87 -15.34
CA ILE A 99 3.52 2.80 -14.37
C ILE A 99 2.03 2.62 -14.13
N THR A 100 1.29 3.72 -13.96
CA THR A 100 -0.17 3.71 -13.71
C THR A 100 -1.01 3.16 -14.87
N LYS A 101 -0.41 3.02 -16.07
CA LYS A 101 -1.04 2.36 -17.22
C LYS A 101 -0.75 0.85 -17.26
N LYS A 102 0.24 0.39 -16.53
CA LYS A 102 0.70 -1.01 -16.55
C LYS A 102 0.26 -1.81 -15.33
N ALA A 103 -0.01 -1.14 -14.22
CA ALA A 103 -0.46 -1.76 -12.99
C ALA A 103 -1.48 -0.88 -12.26
N TYR A 104 -2.46 -1.51 -11.61
CA TYR A 104 -3.41 -0.80 -10.77
C TYR A 104 -2.75 -0.36 -9.46
N TYR A 105 -3.20 0.78 -8.92
CA TYR A 105 -2.74 1.30 -7.63
C TYR A 105 -3.88 1.35 -6.63
N LEU A 106 -3.75 0.59 -5.54
CA LEU A 106 -4.64 0.60 -4.38
C LEU A 106 -3.90 1.29 -3.24
N VAL A 107 -4.28 2.53 -2.96
CA VAL A 107 -3.61 3.36 -1.96
C VAL A 107 -4.01 2.93 -0.56
N GLY A 108 -3.03 2.64 0.28
CA GLY A 108 -3.22 2.26 1.67
C GLY A 108 -3.73 3.43 2.52
N LEU A 109 -4.82 3.22 3.24
CA LEU A 109 -5.37 4.19 4.17
C LEU A 109 -6.03 3.47 5.35
N GLY A 110 -6.22 4.16 6.45
CA GLY A 110 -6.92 3.64 7.62
C GLY A 110 -7.40 4.74 8.55
N VAL A 111 -8.23 4.37 9.51
CA VAL A 111 -8.74 5.32 10.50
C VAL A 111 -7.70 5.54 11.58
N ILE A 112 -7.36 6.80 11.85
CA ILE A 112 -6.51 7.19 12.97
C ILE A 112 -7.40 7.44 14.17
N LYS A 113 -7.35 6.53 15.17
CA LYS A 113 -8.25 6.59 16.35
C LYS A 113 -7.93 7.71 17.34
N SER A 114 -6.68 8.19 17.34
CA SER A 114 -6.25 9.24 18.26
C SER A 114 -4.96 9.93 17.82
N ALA A 115 -4.74 11.15 18.28
CA ALA A 115 -3.48 11.86 18.09
C ALA A 115 -2.28 11.09 18.68
N LYS A 116 -2.48 10.41 19.81
CA LYS A 116 -1.47 9.54 20.41
C LYS A 116 -1.07 8.40 19.47
N SER A 117 -2.05 7.74 18.82
CA SER A 117 -1.76 6.68 17.84
C SER A 117 -1.08 7.21 16.59
N ALA A 118 -1.47 8.41 16.10
CA ALA A 118 -0.81 9.07 14.99
C ALA A 118 0.67 9.34 15.27
N LYS A 119 0.98 9.92 16.41
CA LYS A 119 2.35 10.19 16.86
C LYS A 119 3.17 8.90 16.98
N TRP A 120 2.55 7.84 17.52
CA TRP A 120 3.18 6.53 17.62
C TRP A 120 3.47 5.93 16.23
N MET A 121 2.53 6.02 15.29
CA MET A 121 2.71 5.54 13.92
C MET A 121 3.86 6.26 13.21
N ASN A 122 3.91 7.60 13.29
CA ASN A 122 5.02 8.38 12.73
C ASN A 122 6.38 7.99 13.29
N LYS A 123 6.44 7.61 14.57
CA LYS A 123 7.70 7.24 15.23
C LYS A 123 8.14 5.81 14.92
N ASN A 124 7.19 4.86 14.80
CA ASN A 124 7.50 3.42 14.88
C ASN A 124 7.24 2.67 13.57
N LEU A 125 6.45 3.21 12.65
CA LEU A 125 6.13 2.52 11.41
C LEU A 125 6.90 3.11 10.24
N PHE A 126 7.66 2.26 9.56
CA PHE A 126 8.47 2.67 8.42
C PHE A 126 7.61 3.19 7.26
N GLY A 127 8.02 4.33 6.70
CA GLY A 127 7.39 4.88 5.50
C GLY A 127 6.04 5.55 5.73
N ILE A 128 5.62 5.76 6.99
CA ILE A 128 4.41 6.49 7.32
C ILE A 128 4.77 7.93 7.67
N ASN A 129 4.01 8.85 7.08
CA ASN A 129 4.05 10.28 7.39
C ASN A 129 2.63 10.77 7.58
N ILE A 130 2.24 11.06 8.83
CA ILE A 130 0.97 11.70 9.17
C ILE A 130 1.27 13.18 9.43
N PRO A 131 0.71 14.10 8.63
CA PRO A 131 0.93 15.54 8.80
C PRO A 131 0.54 16.04 10.19
N ASP A 132 1.29 17.02 10.71
CA ASP A 132 1.00 17.66 12.00
C ASP A 132 -0.40 18.29 12.03
N SER A 133 -0.89 18.78 10.91
CA SER A 133 -2.27 19.30 10.79
C SER A 133 -3.35 18.25 11.08
N ILE A 134 -3.12 16.99 10.71
CA ILE A 134 -4.02 15.87 11.05
C ILE A 134 -3.92 15.56 12.54
N ILE A 135 -2.71 15.53 13.09
CA ILE A 135 -2.49 15.28 14.52
C ILE A 135 -3.16 16.35 15.36
N GLN A 136 -2.96 17.63 15.02
CA GLN A 136 -3.57 18.76 15.72
C GLN A 136 -5.10 18.70 15.62
N ARG A 137 -5.65 18.40 14.45
CA ARG A 137 -7.09 18.25 14.25
C ARG A 137 -7.71 17.17 15.13
N LEU A 138 -6.99 16.06 15.35
CA LEU A 138 -7.42 15.03 16.28
C LEU A 138 -7.39 15.54 17.73
N GLU A 139 -6.31 16.23 18.14
CA GLU A 139 -6.18 16.79 19.50
C GLU A 139 -7.27 17.83 19.84
N ASP A 140 -7.65 18.64 18.87
CA ASP A 140 -8.68 19.68 19.05
C ASP A 140 -10.10 19.11 19.04
N SER A 141 -10.27 17.84 18.68
CA SER A 141 -11.59 17.22 18.59
C SER A 141 -12.11 16.73 19.93
N THR A 142 -13.42 16.87 20.17
CA THR A 142 -14.09 16.27 21.35
C THR A 142 -14.22 14.75 21.26
N ASN A 143 -14.02 14.17 20.08
CA ASN A 143 -14.07 12.73 19.83
C ASN A 143 -13.12 12.35 18.70
N GLU A 144 -11.87 12.08 19.06
CA GLU A 144 -10.78 11.76 18.13
C GLU A 144 -11.14 10.60 17.18
N SER A 145 -11.81 9.55 17.67
CA SER A 145 -12.17 8.39 16.83
C SER A 145 -13.17 8.75 15.74
N LYS A 146 -14.19 9.56 16.06
CA LYS A 146 -15.13 10.06 15.04
C LYS A 146 -14.44 11.00 14.07
N GLU A 147 -13.54 11.83 14.56
CA GLU A 147 -12.76 12.73 13.73
C GLU A 147 -11.82 11.98 12.78
N GLY A 148 -11.20 10.91 13.27
CA GLY A 148 -10.38 10.03 12.44
C GLY A 148 -11.16 9.35 11.31
N ILE A 149 -12.44 9.00 11.53
CA ILE A 149 -13.33 8.50 10.46
C ILE A 149 -13.54 9.58 9.40
N LYS A 150 -13.84 10.84 9.80
CA LYS A 150 -14.01 11.94 8.86
C LYS A 150 -12.76 12.23 8.05
N ILE A 151 -11.61 12.28 8.72
CA ILE A 151 -10.29 12.45 8.06
C ILE A 151 -10.07 11.35 7.02
N CYS A 152 -10.36 10.10 7.36
CA CYS A 152 -10.23 8.99 6.44
C CYS A 152 -11.14 9.16 5.20
N ILE A 153 -12.40 9.54 5.39
CA ILE A 153 -13.36 9.81 4.31
C ILE A 153 -12.86 10.94 3.40
N GLU A 154 -12.47 12.07 3.97
CA GLU A 154 -11.96 13.23 3.23
C GLU A 154 -10.69 12.90 2.42
N LEU A 155 -9.83 12.05 2.95
CA LEU A 155 -8.64 11.59 2.24
C LEU A 155 -9.02 10.66 1.08
N ILE A 156 -10.00 9.77 1.27
CA ILE A 156 -10.50 8.91 0.19
C ILE A 156 -11.06 9.76 -0.96
N GLU A 157 -11.91 10.76 -0.65
CA GLU A 157 -12.47 11.67 -1.65
C GLU A 157 -11.38 12.39 -2.44
N LYS A 158 -10.35 12.91 -1.75
CA LYS A 158 -9.19 13.54 -2.40
C LYS A 158 -8.39 12.57 -3.28
N TYR A 159 -8.25 11.32 -2.84
CA TYR A 159 -7.45 10.32 -3.56
C TYR A 159 -8.16 9.80 -4.81
N GLN A 160 -9.50 9.77 -4.81
CA GLN A 160 -10.29 9.43 -5.99
C GLN A 160 -10.10 10.43 -7.15
N GLU A 161 -9.70 11.68 -6.83
CA GLU A 161 -9.41 12.71 -7.83
C GLU A 161 -7.98 12.64 -8.37
N ILE A 162 -7.10 11.84 -7.76
CA ILE A 162 -5.71 11.69 -8.21
C ILE A 162 -5.64 10.68 -9.36
N GLU A 163 -5.28 11.17 -10.54
CA GLU A 163 -5.12 10.31 -11.72
C GLU A 163 -4.08 9.21 -11.48
N GLY A 164 -4.47 7.96 -11.74
CA GLY A 164 -3.66 6.78 -11.52
C GLY A 164 -3.91 6.08 -10.18
N VAL A 165 -4.67 6.65 -9.28
CA VAL A 165 -5.25 5.92 -8.14
C VAL A 165 -6.47 5.15 -8.64
N HIS A 166 -6.45 3.83 -8.46
CA HIS A 166 -7.50 2.93 -8.96
C HIS A 166 -8.44 2.45 -7.85
N GLY A 167 -8.06 2.69 -6.60
CA GLY A 167 -8.84 2.32 -5.44
C GLY A 167 -8.10 2.54 -4.13
N ILE A 168 -8.80 2.24 -3.04
CA ILE A 168 -8.27 2.37 -1.68
C ILE A 168 -8.16 0.99 -1.03
N HIS A 169 -7.04 0.73 -0.39
CA HIS A 169 -6.82 -0.42 0.47
C HIS A 169 -6.99 0.02 1.92
N LEU A 170 -8.18 -0.19 2.48
CA LEU A 170 -8.44 0.12 3.88
C LEU A 170 -7.79 -0.90 4.80
N MET A 171 -6.91 -0.43 5.67
CA MET A 171 -6.17 -1.23 6.63
C MET A 171 -6.48 -0.78 8.05
N GLY A 172 -6.47 -1.71 9.01
CA GLY A 172 -6.60 -1.37 10.42
C GLY A 172 -6.54 -2.60 11.32
N TYR A 173 -5.94 -2.44 12.49
CA TYR A 173 -5.91 -3.48 13.52
C TYR A 173 -6.99 -3.20 14.56
N LYS A 174 -7.95 -4.13 14.72
CA LYS A 174 -9.11 -3.98 15.61
C LYS A 174 -9.91 -2.70 15.34
N GLN A 175 -10.18 -2.42 14.06
CA GLN A 175 -10.89 -1.22 13.59
C GLN A 175 -12.05 -1.56 12.64
N GLU A 176 -12.60 -2.76 12.76
CA GLU A 176 -13.62 -3.27 11.84
C GLU A 176 -14.87 -2.37 11.82
N LYS A 177 -15.26 -1.81 12.98
CA LYS A 177 -16.42 -0.91 13.10
C LYS A 177 -16.17 0.44 12.42
N GLU A 178 -14.99 1.02 12.64
CA GLU A 178 -14.60 2.30 12.06
C GLU A 178 -14.46 2.17 10.54
N ILE A 179 -13.84 1.09 10.07
CA ILE A 179 -13.70 0.79 8.65
C ILE A 179 -15.09 0.55 8.01
N ALA A 180 -15.97 -0.18 8.68
CA ALA A 180 -17.34 -0.37 8.21
C ALA A 180 -18.09 0.97 8.09
N SER A 181 -17.88 1.90 9.02
CA SER A 181 -18.47 3.26 8.95
C SER A 181 -17.94 4.03 7.75
N VAL A 182 -16.63 3.97 7.46
CA VAL A 182 -16.04 4.58 6.26
C VAL A 182 -16.64 3.98 5.00
N ILE A 183 -16.70 2.66 4.87
CA ILE A 183 -17.25 1.97 3.70
C ILE A 183 -18.73 2.33 3.50
N SER A 184 -19.50 2.45 4.57
CA SER A 184 -20.94 2.79 4.50
C SER A 184 -21.18 4.20 3.98
N HIS A 185 -20.21 5.11 4.10
CA HIS A 185 -20.30 6.46 3.55
C HIS A 185 -20.28 6.47 2.01
N PHE A 186 -19.63 5.50 1.37
CA PHE A 186 -19.48 5.44 -0.09
C PHE A 186 -20.44 4.45 -0.78
N LYS A 187 -21.38 3.88 -0.05
CA LYS A 187 -22.45 3.02 -0.58
C LYS A 187 -23.72 3.83 -0.85
#